data_ada0802a7172f9987b4e1bec4f549a28
#
_entry.id   ada0802a7172f9987b4e1bec4f549a28
#
_cell.length_a   1.000
_cell.length_b   1.000
_cell.length_c   1.000
_cell.angle_alpha   90.00
_cell.angle_beta   90.00
_cell.angle_gamma   90.00
#
_symmetry.space_group_name_H-M   'P 1'
#
loop_
_entity.id
_entity.type
_entity.pdbx_description
1 polymer ?
#
loop_
_entity_poly.entity_id
_entity_poly.type
_entity_poly.pdbx_seq_one_letter_code
_entity_poly.pdbx_strand_id
1 'polypeptide(L)'
;ELFGYEVADLFAPRRMWIPTLVCLAGFAVAGIIPAVLFSLVSIDYAFRRGGDNRAWWKKALLFVQVAATVAVVIFLFVTARQASHVVNADYGYKFDRLMAAQLSTKIGDAGVIADKLRSLPFVENAGMSAQSPLEGYSGMPCVDEQGNLLFSCRWDIIDHNYIPSMQMQIVQGRNFFATDGADKAIVNEKYVEMRAWEDSPIGKIIYDGSGQSFEIVGVVADFRMLSTGVVEPIVMHTVPYVSDMAPEYNAVVLYNILLDEVNAGNVTALEEAVSSVNDGYFKHKLVYYRDWVEHTFADVRAMRNGMVVVAVVVLLIALIGLIGYIQGEMVRRSKEIAVRRVCGAKVGDVLAVLGIRLLWIVLPATVCGIALAVWWNDKWLSTLAQMRCDVPLWIYIVGALLVLSVVYSVQLLLSLRAASANPVDTIKKNN
;
A
#
# COMPACT_ATOMS: atom_id res chain seq x y z
N GLU A 1 -11.96 -13.51 4.31
CA GLU A 1 -12.08 -12.18 3.66
C GLU A 1 -10.72 -11.80 3.08
N LEU A 2 -10.46 -12.12 1.79
CA LEU A 2 -9.17 -11.83 1.15
C LEU A 2 -9.11 -10.41 0.54
N PHE A 3 -10.28 -9.76 0.32
CA PHE A 3 -10.41 -8.50 -0.41
C PHE A 3 -11.55 -7.59 0.09
N GLY A 4 -11.97 -7.72 1.35
CA GLY A 4 -13.14 -6.97 1.87
C GLY A 4 -14.49 -7.43 1.29
N TYR A 5 -14.48 -8.46 0.44
CA TYR A 5 -15.66 -9.12 -0.09
C TYR A 5 -15.76 -10.53 0.50
N GLU A 6 -16.97 -11.05 0.68
CA GLU A 6 -17.12 -12.47 0.97
C GLU A 6 -16.47 -13.28 -0.16
N VAL A 7 -15.75 -14.35 0.19
CA VAL A 7 -15.10 -15.23 -0.80
C VAL A 7 -16.11 -15.72 -1.85
N ALA A 8 -17.38 -15.86 -1.46
CA ALA A 8 -18.50 -16.20 -2.33
C ALA A 8 -18.73 -15.14 -3.44
N ASP A 9 -18.53 -13.86 -3.16
CA ASP A 9 -18.68 -12.76 -4.15
C ASP A 9 -17.61 -12.77 -5.23
N LEU A 10 -16.43 -13.31 -4.93
CA LEU A 10 -15.36 -13.49 -5.92
C LEU A 10 -15.72 -14.57 -6.95
N PHE A 11 -16.51 -15.57 -6.52
CA PHE A 11 -17.00 -16.66 -7.39
C PHE A 11 -18.34 -16.35 -8.04
N ALA A 12 -18.89 -15.13 -7.86
CA ALA A 12 -20.11 -14.72 -8.54
C ALA A 12 -19.93 -14.82 -10.07
N PRO A 13 -20.84 -15.48 -10.82
CA PRO A 13 -20.68 -15.72 -12.27
C PRO A 13 -20.40 -14.45 -13.07
N ARG A 14 -20.92 -13.31 -12.62
CA ARG A 14 -20.74 -12.00 -13.26
C ARG A 14 -19.32 -11.44 -13.14
N ARG A 15 -18.51 -11.90 -12.19
CA ARG A 15 -17.12 -11.43 -11.98
C ARG A 15 -16.08 -12.45 -12.45
N MET A 16 -16.45 -13.73 -12.51
CA MET A 16 -15.55 -14.83 -12.87
C MET A 16 -15.22 -14.92 -14.36
N TRP A 17 -16.00 -14.29 -15.26
CA TRP A 17 -15.78 -14.42 -16.69
C TRP A 17 -14.43 -13.86 -17.16
N ILE A 18 -13.95 -12.73 -16.58
CA ILE A 18 -12.64 -12.15 -16.93
C ILE A 18 -11.48 -13.04 -16.50
N PRO A 19 -11.37 -13.44 -15.21
CA PRO A 19 -10.35 -14.42 -14.79
C PRO A 19 -10.40 -15.72 -15.58
N THR A 20 -11.60 -16.23 -15.84
CA THR A 20 -11.79 -17.48 -16.62
C THR A 20 -11.29 -17.31 -18.05
N LEU A 21 -11.60 -16.19 -18.71
CA LEU A 21 -11.15 -15.91 -20.07
C LEU A 21 -9.64 -15.73 -20.12
N VAL A 22 -9.04 -15.08 -19.14
CA VAL A 22 -7.57 -14.93 -19.01
C VAL A 22 -6.91 -16.30 -18.82
N CYS A 23 -7.47 -17.16 -17.95
CA CYS A 23 -6.99 -18.53 -17.77
C CYS A 23 -7.11 -19.36 -19.06
N LEU A 24 -8.26 -19.32 -19.73
CA LEU A 24 -8.48 -20.02 -20.99
C LEU A 24 -7.53 -19.52 -22.09
N ALA A 25 -7.32 -18.23 -22.21
CA ALA A 25 -6.34 -17.66 -23.13
C ALA A 25 -4.92 -18.11 -22.77
N GLY A 26 -4.56 -18.13 -21.49
CA GLY A 26 -3.28 -18.65 -21.01
C GLY A 26 -3.08 -20.14 -21.34
N PHE A 27 -4.09 -20.97 -21.10
CA PHE A 27 -4.07 -22.40 -21.49
C PHE A 27 -4.00 -22.60 -23.01
N ALA A 28 -4.73 -21.78 -23.79
CA ALA A 28 -4.69 -21.85 -25.24
C ALA A 28 -3.27 -21.49 -25.76
N VAL A 29 -2.68 -20.41 -25.24
CA VAL A 29 -1.31 -20.00 -25.60
C VAL A 29 -0.30 -21.09 -25.19
N ALA A 30 -0.41 -21.61 -23.97
CA ALA A 30 0.48 -22.65 -23.44
C ALA A 30 0.35 -23.99 -24.16
N GLY A 31 -0.82 -24.32 -24.71
CA GLY A 31 -1.07 -25.54 -25.47
C GLY A 31 -0.82 -25.38 -26.98
N ILE A 32 -1.34 -24.32 -27.58
CA ILE A 32 -1.27 -24.11 -29.03
C ILE A 32 0.17 -23.80 -29.50
N ILE A 33 0.90 -22.95 -28.79
CA ILE A 33 2.27 -22.58 -29.19
C ILE A 33 3.19 -23.79 -29.27
N PRO A 34 3.29 -24.65 -28.23
CA PRO A 34 4.08 -25.88 -28.33
C PRO A 34 3.54 -26.83 -29.38
N ALA A 35 2.22 -27.02 -29.50
CA ALA A 35 1.61 -27.90 -30.49
C ALA A 35 1.95 -27.48 -31.91
N VAL A 36 1.85 -26.20 -32.24
CA VAL A 36 2.24 -25.65 -33.56
C VAL A 36 3.73 -25.79 -33.77
N LEU A 37 4.56 -25.49 -32.77
CA LEU A 37 6.01 -25.67 -32.89
C LEU A 37 6.39 -27.13 -33.10
N PHE A 38 5.68 -28.09 -32.49
CA PHE A 38 5.91 -29.53 -32.73
C PHE A 38 5.37 -30.01 -34.09
N SER A 39 4.25 -29.47 -34.56
CA SER A 39 3.66 -29.83 -35.87
C SER A 39 4.52 -29.37 -37.05
N LEU A 40 5.27 -28.29 -36.89
CA LEU A 40 6.21 -27.77 -37.90
C LEU A 40 7.51 -28.60 -38.02
N VAL A 41 7.68 -29.58 -37.13
CA VAL A 41 8.84 -30.49 -37.15
C VAL A 41 8.59 -31.66 -38.11
N SER A 42 9.28 -31.65 -39.26
CA SER A 42 9.21 -32.79 -40.20
C SER A 42 9.73 -34.09 -39.57
N ILE A 43 9.06 -35.20 -39.87
CA ILE A 43 9.39 -36.55 -39.38
C ILE A 43 10.84 -36.91 -39.73
N ASP A 44 11.32 -36.59 -40.91
CA ASP A 44 12.69 -36.78 -41.37
C ASP A 44 13.76 -36.08 -40.51
N TYR A 45 13.39 -34.92 -39.97
CA TYR A 45 14.22 -34.12 -39.08
C TYR A 45 14.24 -34.69 -37.65
N ALA A 46 13.20 -35.39 -37.23
CA ALA A 46 13.12 -36.02 -35.91
C ALA A 46 14.05 -37.27 -35.83
N PHE A 47 14.23 -37.97 -36.95
CA PHE A 47 15.12 -39.17 -37.03
C PHE A 47 16.59 -38.84 -37.31
N ARG A 48 16.88 -37.71 -37.98
CA ARG A 48 18.28 -37.24 -38.09
C ARG A 48 18.67 -36.61 -36.76
N ARG A 49 19.70 -37.11 -36.10
CA ARG A 49 20.29 -36.51 -34.86
C ARG A 49 20.53 -35.02 -35.05
N GLY A 50 19.50 -34.26 -34.88
CA GLY A 50 19.50 -32.80 -35.06
C GLY A 50 20.35 -32.14 -33.99
N GLY A 51 21.30 -31.36 -34.45
CA GLY A 51 22.33 -30.71 -33.65
C GLY A 51 21.78 -29.73 -32.61
N ASP A 52 22.67 -29.18 -31.85
CA ASP A 52 22.61 -28.37 -30.63
C ASP A 52 21.63 -27.15 -30.67
N ASN A 53 21.20 -26.75 -31.85
CA ASN A 53 20.40 -25.54 -32.06
C ASN A 53 18.90 -25.65 -31.65
N ARG A 54 18.41 -26.86 -31.39
CA ARG A 54 16.97 -27.12 -31.11
C ARG A 54 16.51 -26.85 -29.69
N ALA A 55 17.42 -26.54 -28.76
CA ALA A 55 17.08 -26.29 -27.35
C ALA A 55 17.00 -24.79 -26.98
N TRP A 56 17.17 -23.88 -27.96
CA TRP A 56 17.19 -22.46 -27.70
C TRP A 56 15.87 -21.95 -27.09
N TRP A 57 14.72 -22.45 -27.53
CA TRP A 57 13.42 -22.09 -27.02
C TRP A 57 13.21 -22.43 -25.54
N LYS A 58 13.81 -23.58 -25.08
CA LYS A 58 13.80 -23.96 -23.65
C LYS A 58 14.60 -22.99 -22.81
N LYS A 59 15.76 -22.54 -23.34
CA LYS A 59 16.60 -21.52 -22.69
C LYS A 59 15.87 -20.17 -22.66
N ALA A 60 15.21 -19.78 -23.76
CA ALA A 60 14.44 -18.58 -23.85
C ALA A 60 13.23 -18.60 -22.89
N LEU A 61 12.52 -19.72 -22.80
CA LEU A 61 11.41 -19.90 -21.86
C LEU A 61 11.89 -19.79 -20.41
N LEU A 62 12.98 -20.45 -20.04
CA LEU A 62 13.58 -20.34 -18.71
C LEU A 62 14.03 -18.91 -18.41
N PHE A 63 14.65 -18.24 -19.38
CA PHE A 63 15.05 -16.83 -19.25
C PHE A 63 13.84 -15.94 -18.91
N VAL A 64 12.74 -16.04 -19.68
CA VAL A 64 11.53 -15.26 -19.45
C VAL A 64 10.91 -15.59 -18.09
N GLN A 65 10.84 -16.87 -17.72
CA GLN A 65 10.32 -17.29 -16.42
C GLN A 65 11.12 -16.73 -15.26
N VAL A 66 12.45 -16.81 -15.30
CA VAL A 66 13.32 -16.27 -14.25
C VAL A 66 13.20 -14.75 -14.20
N ALA A 67 13.23 -14.05 -15.33
CA ALA A 67 13.09 -12.60 -15.37
C ALA A 67 11.75 -12.14 -14.81
N ALA A 68 10.65 -12.78 -15.20
CA ALA A 68 9.31 -12.49 -14.68
C ALA A 68 9.22 -12.76 -13.18
N THR A 69 9.79 -13.88 -12.70
CA THR A 69 9.78 -14.22 -11.26
C THR A 69 10.54 -13.19 -10.45
N VAL A 70 11.73 -12.78 -10.89
CA VAL A 70 12.52 -11.73 -10.24
C VAL A 70 11.73 -10.42 -10.19
N ALA A 71 11.12 -10.02 -11.30
CA ALA A 71 10.33 -8.80 -11.37
C ALA A 71 9.14 -8.83 -10.40
N VAL A 72 8.37 -9.93 -10.37
CA VAL A 72 7.19 -10.08 -9.47
C VAL A 72 7.60 -10.11 -8.00
N VAL A 73 8.69 -10.82 -7.65
CA VAL A 73 9.17 -10.89 -6.25
C VAL A 73 9.65 -9.52 -5.78
N ILE A 74 10.38 -8.78 -6.61
CA ILE A 74 10.80 -7.42 -6.28
C ILE A 74 9.57 -6.51 -6.13
N PHE A 75 8.61 -6.59 -7.06
CA PHE A 75 7.37 -5.80 -6.98
C PHE A 75 6.59 -6.09 -5.69
N LEU A 76 6.54 -7.35 -5.25
CA LEU A 76 5.96 -7.72 -3.96
C LEU A 76 6.65 -7.02 -2.78
N PHE A 77 8.00 -7.00 -2.76
CA PHE A 77 8.73 -6.33 -1.68
C PHE A 77 8.49 -4.81 -1.68
N VAL A 78 8.46 -4.19 -2.86
CA VAL A 78 8.16 -2.77 -3.00
C VAL A 78 6.73 -2.46 -2.54
N THR A 79 5.75 -3.27 -2.94
CA THR A 79 4.35 -3.12 -2.51
C THR A 79 4.20 -3.30 -0.99
N ALA A 80 4.90 -4.29 -0.41
CA ALA A 80 4.89 -4.50 1.04
C ALA A 80 5.50 -3.30 1.80
N ARG A 81 6.59 -2.72 1.27
CA ARG A 81 7.20 -1.52 1.84
C ARG A 81 6.30 -0.30 1.70
N GLN A 82 5.67 -0.12 0.54
CA GLN A 82 4.71 0.96 0.31
C GLN A 82 3.52 0.85 1.28
N ALA A 83 2.96 -0.34 1.45
CA ALA A 83 1.89 -0.58 2.41
C ALA A 83 2.33 -0.24 3.85
N SER A 84 3.54 -0.67 4.25
CA SER A 84 4.09 -0.34 5.57
C SER A 84 4.35 1.16 5.73
N HIS A 85 4.83 1.84 4.68
CA HIS A 85 5.05 3.29 4.71
C HIS A 85 3.75 4.06 4.93
N VAL A 86 2.68 3.67 4.24
CA VAL A 86 1.36 4.31 4.37
C VAL A 86 0.76 4.06 5.76
N VAL A 87 0.76 2.81 6.23
CA VAL A 87 0.13 2.45 7.52
C VAL A 87 0.89 3.05 8.72
N ASN A 88 2.22 3.18 8.63
CA ASN A 88 3.06 3.71 9.71
C ASN A 88 3.50 5.17 9.47
N ALA A 89 2.88 5.87 8.53
CA ALA A 89 3.18 7.28 8.31
C ALA A 89 2.81 8.10 9.54
N ASP A 90 3.59 9.14 9.82
CA ASP A 90 3.18 10.16 10.79
C ASP A 90 2.09 11.02 10.13
N TYR A 91 0.91 10.96 10.69
CA TYR A 91 -0.24 11.72 10.22
C TYR A 91 -0.29 13.14 10.80
N GLY A 92 0.60 13.47 11.75
CA GLY A 92 0.61 14.76 12.45
C GLY A 92 -0.41 14.83 13.58
N TYR A 93 -1.17 13.76 13.85
CA TYR A 93 -2.07 13.60 14.99
C TYR A 93 -2.03 12.15 15.50
N LYS A 94 -2.40 11.96 16.77
CA LYS A 94 -2.37 10.63 17.41
C LYS A 94 -3.78 10.09 17.54
N PHE A 95 -3.98 8.85 17.11
CA PHE A 95 -5.30 8.23 17.06
C PHE A 95 -5.46 6.98 17.93
N ASP A 96 -4.40 6.56 18.66
CA ASP A 96 -4.43 5.31 19.44
C ASP A 96 -5.44 5.33 20.62
N ARG A 97 -5.80 6.54 21.10
CA ARG A 97 -6.75 6.73 22.20
C ARG A 97 -7.91 7.65 21.83
N LEU A 98 -8.10 7.88 20.52
CA LEU A 98 -9.04 8.85 20.02
C LEU A 98 -10.32 8.16 19.51
N MET A 99 -11.47 8.62 20.01
CA MET A 99 -12.79 8.24 19.54
C MET A 99 -13.43 9.42 18.81
N ALA A 100 -14.19 9.17 17.75
CA ALA A 100 -15.03 10.16 17.08
C ALA A 100 -16.48 9.84 17.33
N ALA A 101 -17.23 10.80 17.89
CA ALA A 101 -18.68 10.73 18.02
C ALA A 101 -19.33 11.77 17.10
N GLN A 102 -20.08 11.31 16.12
CA GLN A 102 -20.86 12.16 15.23
C GLN A 102 -22.30 12.26 15.75
N LEU A 103 -22.70 13.45 16.17
CA LEU A 103 -24.00 13.70 16.78
C LEU A 103 -24.76 14.77 16.00
N SER A 104 -26.06 14.55 15.83
CA SER A 104 -26.98 15.61 15.46
C SER A 104 -27.41 16.35 16.71
N THR A 105 -27.16 17.63 16.76
CA THR A 105 -27.49 18.50 17.91
C THR A 105 -27.82 19.92 17.46
N LYS A 106 -28.50 20.66 18.30
CA LYS A 106 -28.60 22.12 18.13
C LYS A 106 -27.23 22.75 18.34
N ILE A 107 -26.88 23.68 17.50
CA ILE A 107 -25.58 24.37 17.58
C ILE A 107 -25.37 24.99 18.97
N GLY A 108 -26.42 25.57 19.55
CA GLY A 108 -26.37 26.17 20.90
C GLY A 108 -26.06 25.18 22.02
N ASP A 109 -26.39 23.90 21.83
CA ASP A 109 -26.16 22.83 22.81
C ASP A 109 -24.82 22.10 22.63
N ALA A 110 -24.13 22.30 21.51
CA ALA A 110 -22.92 21.57 21.17
C ALA A 110 -21.81 21.71 22.23
N GLY A 111 -21.59 22.89 22.76
CA GLY A 111 -20.62 23.14 23.83
C GLY A 111 -20.99 22.45 25.14
N VAL A 112 -22.28 22.43 25.52
CA VAL A 112 -22.76 21.74 26.73
C VAL A 112 -22.54 20.22 26.61
N ILE A 113 -22.77 19.66 25.43
CA ILE A 113 -22.50 18.26 25.16
C ILE A 113 -21.00 17.95 25.28
N ALA A 114 -20.14 18.81 24.70
CA ALA A 114 -18.67 18.65 24.83
C ALA A 114 -18.23 18.68 26.30
N ASP A 115 -18.79 19.61 27.12
CA ASP A 115 -18.52 19.69 28.56
C ASP A 115 -18.98 18.44 29.29
N LYS A 116 -20.16 17.90 28.96
CA LYS A 116 -20.66 16.65 29.52
C LYS A 116 -19.75 15.47 29.19
N LEU A 117 -19.28 15.38 27.96
CA LEU A 117 -18.32 14.33 27.55
C LEU A 117 -16.97 14.46 28.32
N ARG A 118 -16.46 15.69 28.46
CA ARG A 118 -15.24 15.98 29.25
C ARG A 118 -15.39 15.68 30.74
N SER A 119 -16.60 15.69 31.26
CA SER A 119 -16.86 15.38 32.68
C SER A 119 -16.78 13.87 33.01
N LEU A 120 -16.70 13.00 32.00
CA LEU A 120 -16.54 11.57 32.21
C LEU A 120 -15.13 11.24 32.74
N PRO A 121 -15.00 10.38 33.75
CA PRO A 121 -13.73 10.19 34.48
C PRO A 121 -12.61 9.53 33.65
N PHE A 122 -12.95 8.93 32.52
CA PHE A 122 -12.02 8.27 31.58
C PHE A 122 -11.76 9.09 30.32
N VAL A 123 -12.29 10.32 30.25
CA VAL A 123 -12.08 11.25 29.12
C VAL A 123 -11.03 12.27 29.53
N GLU A 124 -9.90 12.27 28.84
CA GLU A 124 -8.84 13.25 29.04
C GLU A 124 -9.21 14.61 28.43
N ASN A 125 -9.78 14.57 27.22
CA ASN A 125 -10.29 15.77 26.55
C ASN A 125 -11.34 15.41 25.47
N ALA A 126 -12.14 16.39 25.08
CA ALA A 126 -13.09 16.27 23.97
C ALA A 126 -13.19 17.62 23.23
N GLY A 127 -12.77 17.62 21.98
CA GLY A 127 -12.82 18.77 21.09
C GLY A 127 -13.86 18.62 20.00
N MET A 128 -14.41 19.72 19.54
CA MET A 128 -15.42 19.77 18.48
C MET A 128 -14.79 20.15 17.15
N SER A 129 -15.29 19.55 16.07
CA SER A 129 -15.00 19.94 14.69
C SER A 129 -16.23 19.79 13.80
N ALA A 130 -16.25 20.50 12.69
CA ALA A 130 -17.28 20.33 11.67
C ALA A 130 -16.94 19.19 10.71
N GLN A 131 -15.65 18.92 10.52
CA GLN A 131 -15.13 17.91 9.58
C GLN A 131 -14.06 17.04 10.25
N SER A 132 -13.61 16.00 9.57
CA SER A 132 -12.65 15.04 10.11
C SER A 132 -11.51 14.75 9.13
N PRO A 133 -10.28 14.63 9.61
CA PRO A 133 -9.17 14.17 8.78
C PRO A 133 -9.38 12.73 8.27
N LEU A 134 -10.31 11.97 8.87
CA LEU A 134 -10.65 10.61 8.43
C LEU A 134 -11.43 10.61 7.11
N GLU A 135 -12.40 11.51 6.99
CA GLU A 135 -13.30 11.60 5.83
C GLU A 135 -12.81 12.64 4.80
N GLY A 136 -11.97 13.57 5.24
CA GLY A 136 -11.45 14.69 4.47
C GLY A 136 -12.12 16.00 4.78
N TYR A 137 -11.65 17.07 4.15
CA TYR A 137 -12.11 18.43 4.36
C TYR A 137 -12.63 19.05 3.08
N SER A 138 -13.62 19.91 3.21
CA SER A 138 -14.15 20.70 2.09
C SER A 138 -13.12 21.71 1.60
N GLY A 139 -13.17 22.01 0.30
CA GLY A 139 -12.33 23.04 -0.29
C GLY A 139 -12.89 24.43 -0.09
N MET A 140 -12.01 25.41 0.08
CA MET A 140 -12.30 26.82 0.17
C MET A 140 -11.32 27.62 -0.69
N PRO A 141 -11.78 28.60 -1.49
CA PRO A 141 -10.87 29.50 -2.19
C PRO A 141 -10.23 30.47 -1.19
N CYS A 142 -8.91 30.59 -1.24
CA CYS A 142 -8.16 31.62 -0.53
C CYS A 142 -7.92 32.78 -1.49
N VAL A 143 -8.36 33.97 -1.12
CA VAL A 143 -8.25 35.17 -1.96
C VAL A 143 -7.33 36.23 -1.33
N ASP A 144 -6.90 37.19 -2.12
CA ASP A 144 -6.23 38.39 -1.62
C ASP A 144 -7.26 39.45 -1.16
N GLU A 145 -6.78 40.59 -0.67
CA GLU A 145 -7.62 41.72 -0.23
C GLU A 145 -8.50 42.29 -1.36
N GLN A 146 -8.09 42.10 -2.61
CA GLN A 146 -8.79 42.51 -3.82
C GLN A 146 -9.78 41.47 -4.33
N GLY A 147 -9.84 40.29 -3.69
CA GLY A 147 -10.73 39.19 -4.09
C GLY A 147 -10.16 38.29 -5.20
N ASN A 148 -8.87 38.46 -5.60
CA ASN A 148 -8.27 37.57 -6.58
C ASN A 148 -7.91 36.24 -5.95
N LEU A 149 -8.21 35.13 -6.66
CA LEU A 149 -7.87 33.80 -6.22
C LEU A 149 -6.36 33.59 -6.14
N LEU A 150 -5.87 33.23 -4.96
CA LEU A 150 -4.48 32.86 -4.73
C LEU A 150 -4.27 31.35 -4.94
N PHE A 151 -5.03 30.54 -4.22
CA PHE A 151 -5.06 29.07 -4.33
C PHE A 151 -6.31 28.53 -3.62
N SER A 152 -6.58 27.24 -3.77
CA SER A 152 -7.60 26.55 -2.99
C SER A 152 -6.96 25.90 -1.77
N CYS A 153 -7.59 26.06 -0.60
CA CYS A 153 -7.22 25.42 0.63
C CYS A 153 -8.37 24.56 1.17
N ARG A 154 -8.10 23.78 2.19
CA ARG A 154 -9.11 23.10 3.00
C ARG A 154 -9.53 23.97 4.15
N TRP A 155 -10.70 23.70 4.72
CA TRP A 155 -11.16 24.42 5.89
C TRP A 155 -11.85 23.49 6.88
N ASP A 156 -11.82 23.88 8.15
CA ASP A 156 -12.59 23.25 9.22
C ASP A 156 -13.03 24.31 10.23
N ILE A 157 -14.03 23.99 11.02
CA ILE A 157 -14.46 24.78 12.16
C ILE A 157 -14.20 23.96 13.40
N ILE A 158 -13.38 24.48 14.31
CA ILE A 158 -12.92 23.76 15.49
C ILE A 158 -13.09 24.59 16.76
N ASP A 159 -13.23 23.91 17.90
CA ASP A 159 -13.12 24.56 19.20
C ASP A 159 -11.67 24.57 19.72
N HIS A 160 -11.46 25.26 20.84
CA HIS A 160 -10.14 25.37 21.48
C HIS A 160 -9.62 24.03 22.03
N ASN A 161 -10.48 23.01 22.18
CA ASN A 161 -10.10 21.67 22.64
C ASN A 161 -9.76 20.71 21.52
N TYR A 162 -10.07 21.04 20.26
CA TYR A 162 -9.82 20.16 19.12
C TYR A 162 -8.32 19.80 18.96
N ILE A 163 -7.45 20.80 18.88
CA ILE A 163 -6.00 20.61 18.70
C ILE A 163 -5.40 19.77 19.84
N PRO A 164 -5.70 20.05 21.14
CA PRO A 164 -5.26 19.20 22.24
C PRO A 164 -5.84 17.77 22.18
N SER A 165 -7.11 17.58 21.80
CA SER A 165 -7.73 16.26 21.68
C SER A 165 -7.07 15.42 20.60
N MET A 166 -6.75 16.04 19.45
CA MET A 166 -6.03 15.42 18.35
C MET A 166 -4.53 15.25 18.62
N GLN A 167 -4.02 15.83 19.70
CA GLN A 167 -2.60 15.88 20.07
C GLN A 167 -1.72 16.45 18.93
N MET A 168 -2.24 17.45 18.21
CA MET A 168 -1.51 18.18 17.18
C MET A 168 -0.58 19.21 17.81
N GLN A 169 0.53 19.48 17.15
CA GLN A 169 1.55 20.42 17.64
C GLN A 169 1.34 21.81 17.05
N ILE A 170 1.25 22.85 17.90
CA ILE A 170 1.37 24.26 17.48
C ILE A 170 2.86 24.56 17.29
N VAL A 171 3.27 25.00 16.12
CA VAL A 171 4.66 25.33 15.78
C VAL A 171 4.95 26.83 15.91
N GLN A 172 3.94 27.69 15.73
CA GLN A 172 4.07 29.14 15.93
C GLN A 172 2.77 29.70 16.50
N GLY A 173 2.88 30.78 17.29
CA GLY A 173 1.72 31.43 17.88
C GLY A 173 1.07 30.60 19.01
N ARG A 174 -0.26 30.52 19.00
CA ARG A 174 -1.05 29.87 20.05
C ARG A 174 -2.26 29.12 19.47
N ASN A 175 -2.84 28.27 20.30
CA ASN A 175 -4.16 27.69 20.07
C ASN A 175 -5.27 28.75 20.30
N PHE A 176 -6.50 28.44 19.89
CA PHE A 176 -7.66 29.24 20.23
C PHE A 176 -7.87 29.28 21.73
N PHE A 177 -8.33 30.45 22.21
CA PHE A 177 -8.95 30.60 23.53
C PHE A 177 -10.46 30.42 23.39
N ALA A 178 -11.12 30.00 24.47
CA ALA A 178 -12.60 29.92 24.52
C ALA A 178 -13.30 31.27 24.27
N THR A 179 -12.56 32.37 24.45
CA THR A 179 -13.06 33.76 24.29
C THR A 179 -12.70 34.38 22.94
N ASP A 180 -12.00 33.67 22.06
CA ASP A 180 -11.65 34.17 20.73
C ASP A 180 -12.94 34.35 19.88
N GLY A 181 -12.98 35.46 19.13
CA GLY A 181 -14.07 35.74 18.20
C GLY A 181 -13.99 34.94 16.91
N ALA A 182 -15.02 35.05 16.09
CA ALA A 182 -15.13 34.38 14.79
C ALA A 182 -14.10 34.86 13.74
N ASP A 183 -13.38 35.92 14.04
CA ASP A 183 -12.35 36.54 13.18
C ASP A 183 -10.95 35.92 13.32
N LYS A 184 -10.79 34.85 14.09
CA LYS A 184 -9.49 34.19 14.31
C LYS A 184 -9.38 32.91 13.50
N ALA A 185 -8.16 32.65 13.03
CA ALA A 185 -7.83 31.43 12.30
C ALA A 185 -6.51 30.80 12.77
N ILE A 186 -6.43 29.47 12.66
CA ILE A 186 -5.20 28.71 12.73
C ILE A 186 -4.97 28.06 11.36
N VAL A 187 -3.73 28.10 10.88
CA VAL A 187 -3.35 27.50 9.59
C VAL A 187 -2.27 26.42 9.81
N ASN A 188 -2.05 25.56 8.83
CA ASN A 188 -0.91 24.63 8.89
C ASN A 188 0.34 25.21 8.20
N GLU A 189 1.49 24.54 8.38
CA GLU A 189 2.77 24.97 7.76
C GLU A 189 2.66 25.00 6.24
N LYS A 190 1.91 24.07 5.62
CA LYS A 190 1.69 24.04 4.18
C LYS A 190 0.98 25.29 3.64
N TYR A 191 0.04 25.82 4.38
CA TYR A 191 -0.61 27.08 4.04
C TYR A 191 0.40 28.24 4.03
N VAL A 192 1.26 28.30 5.06
CA VAL A 192 2.31 29.34 5.19
C VAL A 192 3.31 29.22 4.04
N GLU A 193 3.74 28.00 3.69
CA GLU A 193 4.60 27.73 2.55
C GLU A 193 3.99 28.24 1.24
N MET A 194 2.71 27.96 0.98
CA MET A 194 2.03 28.40 -0.25
C MET A 194 1.83 29.91 -0.33
N ARG A 195 1.76 30.58 0.80
CA ARG A 195 1.70 32.05 0.88
C ARG A 195 3.06 32.70 0.64
N ALA A 196 4.15 31.94 0.75
CA ALA A 196 5.54 32.38 0.58
C ALA A 196 5.88 33.66 1.37
N TRP A 197 5.38 33.78 2.60
CA TRP A 197 5.71 34.92 3.47
C TRP A 197 7.14 34.78 4.00
N GLU A 198 7.90 35.86 3.91
CA GLU A 198 9.28 35.94 4.44
C GLU A 198 9.30 36.19 5.96
N ASP A 199 8.25 36.77 6.51
CA ASP A 199 8.09 37.12 7.91
C ASP A 199 7.02 36.24 8.60
N SER A 200 6.89 36.41 9.93
CA SER A 200 5.93 35.64 10.74
C SER A 200 4.52 35.71 10.16
N PRO A 201 3.81 34.57 10.05
CA PRO A 201 2.40 34.55 9.65
C PRO A 201 1.46 35.05 10.75
N ILE A 202 1.90 35.09 12.01
CA ILE A 202 1.04 35.47 13.15
C ILE A 202 0.65 36.95 13.06
N GLY A 203 -0.65 37.23 13.22
CA GLY A 203 -1.24 38.58 13.11
C GLY A 203 -1.55 38.99 11.66
N LYS A 204 -1.18 38.19 10.64
CA LYS A 204 -1.56 38.48 9.26
C LYS A 204 -3.04 38.19 9.04
N ILE A 205 -3.64 39.00 8.18
CA ILE A 205 -5.04 38.84 7.78
C ILE A 205 -5.11 37.98 6.51
N ILE A 206 -6.02 37.02 6.50
CA ILE A 206 -6.35 36.17 5.35
C ILE A 206 -7.82 36.33 5.01
N TYR A 207 -8.18 36.07 3.77
CA TYR A 207 -9.53 36.22 3.26
C TYR A 207 -10.03 34.92 2.64
N ASP A 208 -11.28 34.59 2.91
CA ASP A 208 -11.97 33.50 2.23
C ASP A 208 -12.63 33.97 0.92
N GLY A 209 -13.21 33.01 0.16
CA GLY A 209 -13.89 33.33 -1.11
C GLY A 209 -15.15 34.18 -0.97
N SER A 210 -15.67 34.38 0.23
CA SER A 210 -16.81 35.30 0.52
C SER A 210 -16.34 36.72 0.84
N GLY A 211 -15.03 36.92 1.00
CA GLY A 211 -14.43 38.19 1.40
C GLY A 211 -14.38 38.40 2.91
N GLN A 212 -14.70 37.36 3.71
CA GLN A 212 -14.55 37.42 5.16
C GLN A 212 -13.07 37.36 5.53
N SER A 213 -12.64 38.18 6.49
CA SER A 213 -11.26 38.30 6.94
C SER A 213 -11.04 37.57 8.26
N PHE A 214 -9.88 36.96 8.41
CA PHE A 214 -9.46 36.23 9.61
C PHE A 214 -8.02 36.59 9.96
N GLU A 215 -7.74 36.80 11.24
CA GLU A 215 -6.39 36.99 11.77
C GLU A 215 -5.77 35.63 12.14
N ILE A 216 -4.59 35.37 11.66
CA ILE A 216 -3.85 34.16 12.02
C ILE A 216 -3.30 34.30 13.44
N VAL A 217 -3.76 33.44 14.36
CA VAL A 217 -3.31 33.41 15.76
C VAL A 217 -2.33 32.28 16.05
N GLY A 218 -2.31 31.25 15.18
CA GLY A 218 -1.44 30.09 15.34
C GLY A 218 -1.15 29.38 14.03
N VAL A 219 -0.06 28.61 14.04
CA VAL A 219 0.32 27.68 12.99
C VAL A 219 0.49 26.31 13.61
N VAL A 220 -0.26 25.33 13.10
CA VAL A 220 -0.14 23.92 13.47
C VAL A 220 0.84 23.22 12.53
N ALA A 221 1.56 22.23 13.05
CA ALA A 221 2.40 21.37 12.23
C ALA A 221 1.56 20.71 11.11
N ASP A 222 2.21 20.41 10.00
CA ASP A 222 1.55 19.73 8.90
C ASP A 222 0.99 18.38 9.32
N PHE A 223 -0.23 18.11 8.90
CA PHE A 223 -0.89 16.83 9.13
C PHE A 223 -1.50 16.30 7.84
N ARG A 224 -1.67 14.98 7.77
CA ARG A 224 -2.18 14.29 6.58
C ARG A 224 -3.64 13.95 6.75
N MET A 225 -4.40 14.11 5.67
CA MET A 225 -5.74 13.52 5.60
C MET A 225 -5.62 12.02 5.38
N LEU A 226 -6.37 11.24 6.14
CA LEU A 226 -6.34 9.78 6.02
C LEU A 226 -6.86 9.32 4.65
N SER A 227 -7.88 10.00 4.13
CA SER A 227 -8.52 9.67 2.85
C SER A 227 -7.58 9.79 1.64
N THR A 228 -6.67 10.77 1.65
CA THR A 228 -5.74 11.05 0.54
C THR A 228 -4.28 10.79 0.89
N GLY A 229 -3.94 10.81 2.18
CA GLY A 229 -2.58 10.74 2.70
C GLY A 229 -1.71 11.95 2.36
N VAL A 230 -2.32 12.99 1.82
CA VAL A 230 -1.65 14.20 1.34
C VAL A 230 -1.72 15.30 2.40
N VAL A 231 -0.66 16.08 2.51
CA VAL A 231 -0.65 17.34 3.26
C VAL A 231 -1.20 18.42 2.35
N GLU A 232 -2.35 19.00 2.73
CA GLU A 232 -2.95 20.11 1.99
C GLU A 232 -2.96 21.37 2.85
N PRO A 233 -2.95 22.58 2.26
CA PRO A 233 -3.11 23.81 3.01
C PRO A 233 -4.50 23.83 3.63
N ILE A 234 -4.58 24.12 4.95
CA ILE A 234 -5.84 24.17 5.68
C ILE A 234 -5.92 25.44 6.52
N VAL A 235 -7.13 25.97 6.61
CA VAL A 235 -7.51 27.06 7.50
C VAL A 235 -8.56 26.53 8.47
N MET A 236 -8.30 26.63 9.76
CA MET A 236 -9.22 26.27 10.82
C MET A 236 -9.77 27.53 11.47
N HIS A 237 -11.10 27.62 11.53
CA HIS A 237 -11.83 28.74 12.12
C HIS A 237 -12.35 28.37 13.51
N THR A 238 -12.68 29.36 14.33
CA THR A 238 -13.27 29.13 15.65
C THR A 238 -14.74 28.74 15.57
N VAL A 239 -15.24 28.00 16.58
CA VAL A 239 -16.66 27.62 16.71
C VAL A 239 -17.63 28.86 16.75
N PRO A 240 -17.29 30.04 17.32
CA PRO A 240 -18.13 31.23 17.22
C PRO A 240 -18.54 31.60 15.80
N TYR A 241 -17.75 31.21 14.78
CA TYR A 241 -18.15 31.37 13.38
C TYR A 241 -19.48 30.68 13.04
N VAL A 242 -19.82 29.59 13.75
CA VAL A 242 -21.07 28.83 13.56
C VAL A 242 -22.17 29.30 14.49
N SER A 243 -21.84 29.82 15.69
CA SER A 243 -22.83 30.27 16.68
C SER A 243 -23.57 31.53 16.27
N ASP A 244 -23.01 32.30 15.32
CA ASP A 244 -23.73 33.43 14.69
C ASP A 244 -24.80 32.92 13.69
N MET A 245 -24.78 31.66 13.30
CA MET A 245 -25.90 30.97 12.67
C MET A 245 -26.88 30.54 13.76
N ALA A 246 -28.15 30.87 13.61
CA ALA A 246 -29.23 30.65 14.57
C ALA A 246 -29.01 29.48 15.54
N PRO A 247 -28.92 29.70 16.88
CA PRO A 247 -28.56 28.67 17.88
C PRO A 247 -29.47 27.43 17.86
N GLU A 248 -30.66 27.57 17.29
CA GLU A 248 -31.67 26.52 17.18
C GLU A 248 -31.50 25.61 15.95
N TYR A 249 -30.50 25.91 15.12
CA TYR A 249 -30.27 25.12 13.92
C TYR A 249 -29.62 23.75 14.28
N ASN A 250 -30.21 22.67 13.80
CA ASN A 250 -29.62 21.36 13.96
C ASN A 250 -28.44 21.20 13.01
N ALA A 251 -27.29 20.86 13.54
CA ALA A 251 -26.08 20.55 12.79
C ALA A 251 -25.54 19.20 13.21
N VAL A 252 -24.78 18.61 12.33
CA VAL A 252 -23.96 17.43 12.65
C VAL A 252 -22.63 17.93 13.17
N VAL A 253 -22.36 17.68 14.45
CA VAL A 253 -21.11 18.06 15.13
C VAL A 253 -20.30 16.79 15.38
N LEU A 254 -19.03 16.87 15.10
CA LEU A 254 -18.07 15.81 15.37
C LEU A 254 -17.34 16.11 16.67
N TYR A 255 -17.43 15.19 17.62
CA TYR A 255 -16.70 15.24 18.88
C TYR A 255 -15.51 14.31 18.80
N ASN A 256 -14.30 14.86 18.92
CA ASN A 256 -13.04 14.13 18.92
C ASN A 256 -12.63 13.93 20.38
N ILE A 257 -12.83 12.72 20.88
CA ILE A 257 -12.79 12.39 22.31
C ILE A 257 -11.51 11.60 22.58
N LEU A 258 -10.60 12.20 23.33
CA LEU A 258 -9.38 11.57 23.78
C LEU A 258 -9.63 10.85 25.10
N LEU A 259 -9.43 9.53 25.12
CA LEU A 259 -9.59 8.69 26.30
C LEU A 259 -8.25 8.49 27.02
N ASP A 260 -8.27 8.29 28.33
CA ASP A 260 -7.11 7.84 29.08
C ASP A 260 -6.67 6.44 28.61
N GLU A 261 -7.66 5.55 28.42
CA GLU A 261 -7.44 4.19 27.93
C GLU A 261 -8.65 3.71 27.13
N VAL A 262 -8.41 3.06 26.00
CA VAL A 262 -9.44 2.41 25.18
C VAL A 262 -9.60 0.96 25.65
N ASN A 263 -10.65 0.71 26.43
CA ASN A 263 -11.08 -0.61 26.87
C ASN A 263 -12.59 -0.78 26.68
N ALA A 264 -13.09 -2.02 26.71
CA ALA A 264 -14.50 -2.31 26.47
C ALA A 264 -15.44 -1.57 27.43
N GLY A 265 -15.05 -1.38 28.70
CA GLY A 265 -15.86 -0.67 29.70
C GLY A 265 -15.99 0.82 29.37
N ASN A 266 -14.87 1.50 29.07
CA ASN A 266 -14.86 2.92 28.69
C ASN A 266 -15.62 3.17 27.40
N VAL A 267 -15.46 2.29 26.40
CA VAL A 267 -16.19 2.40 25.12
C VAL A 267 -17.69 2.23 25.33
N THR A 268 -18.13 1.25 26.13
CA THR A 268 -19.57 1.06 26.43
C THR A 268 -20.13 2.25 27.19
N ALA A 269 -19.43 2.74 28.21
CA ALA A 269 -19.87 3.92 28.98
C ALA A 269 -19.92 5.18 28.11
N LEU A 270 -18.98 5.35 27.18
CA LEU A 270 -19.00 6.45 26.21
C LEU A 270 -20.18 6.33 25.24
N GLU A 271 -20.49 5.12 24.74
CA GLU A 271 -21.64 4.87 23.87
C GLU A 271 -22.97 5.21 24.57
N GLU A 272 -23.12 4.82 25.84
CA GLU A 272 -24.28 5.20 26.65
C GLU A 272 -24.38 6.71 26.84
N ALA A 273 -23.26 7.38 27.13
CA ALA A 273 -23.23 8.83 27.30
C ALA A 273 -23.60 9.56 25.99
N VAL A 274 -23.01 9.14 24.86
CA VAL A 274 -23.29 9.67 23.52
C VAL A 274 -24.76 9.44 23.14
N SER A 275 -25.28 8.23 23.38
CA SER A 275 -26.69 7.90 23.11
C SER A 275 -27.65 8.77 23.93
N SER A 276 -27.28 9.13 25.16
CA SER A 276 -28.11 9.97 26.06
C SER A 276 -28.24 11.44 25.65
N VAL A 277 -27.30 11.92 24.80
CA VAL A 277 -27.25 13.34 24.38
C VAL A 277 -27.63 13.53 22.91
N ASN A 278 -27.78 12.45 22.15
CA ASN A 278 -28.21 12.52 20.76
C ASN A 278 -29.70 12.86 20.69
N ASP A 279 -30.08 13.84 19.88
CA ASP A 279 -31.47 14.26 19.71
C ASP A 279 -32.36 13.26 18.95
N GLY A 280 -31.76 12.19 18.44
CA GLY A 280 -32.44 11.12 17.73
C GLY A 280 -32.81 11.44 16.27
N TYR A 281 -32.51 12.62 15.77
CA TYR A 281 -32.81 12.98 14.37
C TYR A 281 -32.00 12.16 13.38
N PHE A 282 -30.71 11.92 13.71
CA PHE A 282 -29.86 10.93 13.03
C PHE A 282 -29.32 9.92 14.03
N LYS A 283 -29.08 8.71 13.56
CA LYS A 283 -28.40 7.72 14.38
C LYS A 283 -26.96 8.20 14.65
N HIS A 284 -26.60 8.33 15.93
CA HIS A 284 -25.23 8.66 16.29
C HIS A 284 -24.26 7.61 15.76
N LYS A 285 -23.05 8.04 15.44
CA LYS A 285 -21.97 7.15 15.00
C LYS A 285 -20.79 7.37 15.93
N LEU A 286 -20.47 6.34 16.72
CA LEU A 286 -19.25 6.30 17.51
C LEU A 286 -18.22 5.43 16.78
N VAL A 287 -17.05 5.97 16.56
CA VAL A 287 -16.00 5.29 15.80
C VAL A 287 -14.66 5.42 16.53
N TYR A 288 -13.97 4.32 16.71
CA TYR A 288 -12.59 4.33 17.14
C TYR A 288 -11.69 4.71 15.94
N TYR A 289 -10.88 5.76 16.07
CA TYR A 289 -10.03 6.24 15.00
C TYR A 289 -9.10 5.17 14.44
N ARG A 290 -8.54 4.32 15.32
CA ARG A 290 -7.68 3.22 14.91
C ARG A 290 -8.40 2.20 14.04
N ASP A 291 -9.62 1.83 14.38
CA ASP A 291 -10.42 0.90 13.58
C ASP A 291 -10.73 1.50 12.20
N TRP A 292 -11.02 2.81 12.15
CA TRP A 292 -11.24 3.50 10.88
C TRP A 292 -9.97 3.49 10.02
N VAL A 293 -8.81 3.81 10.60
CA VAL A 293 -7.49 3.71 9.94
C VAL A 293 -7.29 2.29 9.41
N GLU A 294 -7.57 1.28 10.23
CA GLU A 294 -7.44 -0.12 9.83
C GLU A 294 -8.40 -0.50 8.72
N HIS A 295 -9.62 0.01 8.71
CA HIS A 295 -10.59 -0.19 7.63
C HIS A 295 -10.18 0.52 6.34
N THR A 296 -9.75 1.77 6.43
CA THR A 296 -9.29 2.56 5.27
C THR A 296 -8.12 1.87 4.55
N PHE A 297 -7.21 1.25 5.31
CA PHE A 297 -6.09 0.50 4.73
C PHE A 297 -6.35 -0.99 4.52
N ALA A 298 -7.60 -1.47 4.72
CA ALA A 298 -7.96 -2.86 4.44
C ALA A 298 -7.70 -3.23 2.97
N ASP A 299 -8.03 -2.33 2.03
CA ASP A 299 -7.77 -2.52 0.59
C ASP A 299 -6.28 -2.61 0.27
N VAL A 300 -5.44 -1.79 0.93
CA VAL A 300 -3.98 -1.83 0.78
C VAL A 300 -3.43 -3.16 1.30
N ARG A 301 -3.94 -3.66 2.44
CA ARG A 301 -3.57 -4.97 3.00
C ARG A 301 -4.04 -6.11 2.09
N ALA A 302 -5.27 -6.03 1.58
CA ALA A 302 -5.83 -7.00 0.64
C ALA A 302 -5.01 -7.06 -0.65
N MET A 303 -4.64 -5.92 -1.22
CA MET A 303 -3.75 -5.83 -2.38
C MET A 303 -2.40 -6.49 -2.11
N ARG A 304 -1.76 -6.20 -0.96
CA ARG A 304 -0.51 -6.86 -0.55
C ARG A 304 -0.67 -8.37 -0.47
N ASN A 305 -1.73 -8.86 0.19
CA ASN A 305 -1.98 -10.29 0.34
C ASN A 305 -2.23 -10.96 -1.03
N GLY A 306 -2.97 -10.31 -1.92
CA GLY A 306 -3.17 -10.77 -3.29
C GLY A 306 -1.85 -10.87 -4.07
N MET A 307 -0.95 -9.90 -3.92
CA MET A 307 0.38 -9.94 -4.53
C MET A 307 1.26 -11.08 -4.00
N VAL A 308 1.14 -11.43 -2.71
CA VAL A 308 1.82 -12.62 -2.15
C VAL A 308 1.35 -13.89 -2.86
N VAL A 309 0.05 -14.06 -3.05
CA VAL A 309 -0.51 -15.23 -3.75
C VAL A 309 0.01 -15.28 -5.18
N VAL A 310 -0.03 -14.17 -5.91
CA VAL A 310 0.51 -14.10 -7.29
C VAL A 310 1.99 -14.45 -7.32
N ALA A 311 2.80 -13.91 -6.40
CA ALA A 311 4.23 -14.20 -6.34
C ALA A 311 4.52 -15.69 -6.08
N VAL A 312 3.75 -16.32 -5.17
CA VAL A 312 3.87 -17.77 -4.90
C VAL A 312 3.51 -18.59 -6.13
N VAL A 313 2.42 -18.26 -6.83
CA VAL A 313 2.01 -18.97 -8.06
C VAL A 313 3.06 -18.84 -9.16
N VAL A 314 3.57 -17.62 -9.39
CA VAL A 314 4.63 -17.38 -10.40
C VAL A 314 5.91 -18.13 -10.04
N LEU A 315 6.28 -18.16 -8.76
CA LEU A 315 7.44 -18.92 -8.28
C LEU A 315 7.25 -20.42 -8.51
N LEU A 316 6.09 -20.99 -8.21
CA LEU A 316 5.79 -22.41 -8.45
C LEU A 316 5.86 -22.75 -9.94
N ILE A 317 5.30 -21.92 -10.82
CA ILE A 317 5.38 -22.11 -12.28
C ILE A 317 6.86 -22.09 -12.74
N ALA A 318 7.64 -21.13 -12.22
CA ALA A 318 9.07 -21.04 -12.55
C ALA A 318 9.85 -22.26 -12.06
N LEU A 319 9.53 -22.79 -10.88
CA LEU A 319 10.15 -24.02 -10.36
C LEU A 319 9.82 -25.24 -11.21
N ILE A 320 8.57 -25.40 -11.64
CA ILE A 320 8.18 -26.51 -12.53
C ILE A 320 8.96 -26.43 -13.87
N GLY A 321 9.05 -25.23 -14.45
CA GLY A 321 9.81 -25.00 -15.67
C GLY A 321 11.31 -25.27 -15.50
N LEU A 322 11.89 -24.84 -14.37
CA LEU A 322 13.29 -25.08 -14.01
C LEU A 322 13.57 -26.59 -13.85
N ILE A 323 12.70 -27.33 -13.15
CA ILE A 323 12.82 -28.78 -12.98
C ILE A 323 12.81 -29.47 -14.34
N GLY A 324 11.85 -29.11 -15.21
CA GLY A 324 11.76 -29.65 -16.56
C GLY A 324 13.00 -29.34 -17.42
N TYR A 325 13.54 -28.11 -17.31
CA TYR A 325 14.78 -27.72 -18.00
C TYR A 325 15.98 -28.55 -17.52
N ILE A 326 16.18 -28.65 -16.19
CA ILE A 326 17.32 -29.37 -15.61
C ILE A 326 17.24 -30.84 -15.96
N GLN A 327 16.07 -31.49 -15.83
CA GLN A 327 15.89 -32.90 -16.18
C GLN A 327 16.19 -33.14 -17.67
N GLY A 328 15.69 -32.30 -18.57
CA GLY A 328 15.95 -32.38 -19.99
C GLY A 328 17.43 -32.22 -20.34
N GLU A 329 18.14 -31.29 -19.65
CA GLU A 329 19.58 -31.08 -19.87
C GLU A 329 20.40 -32.25 -19.34
N MET A 330 20.00 -32.87 -18.22
CA MET A 330 20.63 -34.05 -17.66
C MET A 330 20.53 -35.28 -18.59
N VAL A 331 19.31 -35.53 -19.11
CA VAL A 331 19.11 -36.64 -20.07
C VAL A 331 19.96 -36.41 -21.32
N ARG A 332 20.00 -35.21 -21.84
CA ARG A 332 20.79 -34.86 -23.02
C ARG A 332 22.29 -35.07 -22.82
N ARG A 333 22.80 -34.86 -21.60
CA ARG A 333 24.21 -34.92 -21.25
C ARG A 333 24.61 -36.20 -20.52
N SER A 334 23.68 -37.14 -20.37
CA SER A 334 23.92 -38.36 -19.60
C SER A 334 25.18 -39.10 -20.03
N LYS A 335 25.45 -39.19 -21.36
CA LYS A 335 26.67 -39.80 -21.92
C LYS A 335 27.94 -39.02 -21.58
N GLU A 336 27.92 -37.69 -21.69
CA GLU A 336 29.05 -36.81 -21.34
C GLU A 336 29.38 -36.93 -19.84
N ILE A 337 28.35 -36.92 -18.99
CA ILE A 337 28.50 -37.07 -17.54
C ILE A 337 29.04 -38.45 -17.18
N ALA A 338 28.52 -39.52 -17.81
CA ALA A 338 28.98 -40.88 -17.57
C ALA A 338 30.47 -41.06 -17.95
N VAL A 339 30.89 -40.57 -19.11
CA VAL A 339 32.32 -40.65 -19.55
C VAL A 339 33.21 -39.89 -18.57
N ARG A 340 32.85 -38.69 -18.16
CA ARG A 340 33.62 -37.91 -17.16
C ARG A 340 33.75 -38.65 -15.83
N ARG A 341 32.66 -39.28 -15.37
CA ARG A 341 32.66 -40.07 -14.13
C ARG A 341 33.57 -41.33 -14.23
N VAL A 342 33.54 -42.02 -15.36
CA VAL A 342 34.46 -43.14 -15.62
C VAL A 342 35.92 -42.68 -15.67
N CYS A 343 36.20 -41.47 -16.18
CA CYS A 343 37.51 -40.85 -16.19
C CYS A 343 37.92 -40.23 -14.83
N GLY A 344 37.17 -40.46 -13.75
CA GLY A 344 37.56 -40.07 -12.39
C GLY A 344 37.06 -38.70 -11.93
N ALA A 345 36.15 -38.01 -12.67
CA ALA A 345 35.57 -36.74 -12.23
C ALA A 345 34.74 -36.93 -10.96
N LYS A 346 34.93 -36.01 -9.98
CA LYS A 346 34.13 -35.97 -8.74
C LYS A 346 32.74 -35.44 -9.04
N VAL A 347 31.79 -35.72 -8.12
CA VAL A 347 30.42 -35.20 -8.20
C VAL A 347 30.43 -33.67 -8.31
N GLY A 348 31.31 -32.99 -7.54
CA GLY A 348 31.46 -31.53 -7.57
C GLY A 348 31.84 -30.97 -8.94
N ASP A 349 32.66 -31.67 -9.73
CA ASP A 349 33.08 -31.23 -11.07
C ASP A 349 31.87 -31.24 -12.04
N VAL A 350 31.00 -32.25 -11.92
CA VAL A 350 29.76 -32.35 -12.70
C VAL A 350 28.79 -31.25 -12.32
N LEU A 351 28.62 -30.99 -11.01
CA LEU A 351 27.78 -29.94 -10.49
C LEU A 351 28.24 -28.56 -10.96
N ALA A 352 29.56 -28.30 -10.93
CA ALA A 352 30.12 -27.02 -11.38
C ALA A 352 29.82 -26.75 -12.86
N VAL A 353 30.01 -27.76 -13.73
CA VAL A 353 29.74 -27.62 -15.17
C VAL A 353 28.25 -27.32 -15.44
N LEU A 354 27.34 -28.01 -14.75
CA LEU A 354 25.91 -27.79 -14.92
C LEU A 354 25.50 -26.41 -14.35
N GLY A 355 26.06 -26.03 -13.19
CA GLY A 355 25.80 -24.74 -12.53
C GLY A 355 26.25 -23.54 -13.35
N ILE A 356 27.49 -23.58 -13.90
CA ILE A 356 28.02 -22.48 -14.72
C ILE A 356 27.17 -22.27 -15.97
N ARG A 357 26.67 -23.32 -16.61
CA ARG A 357 25.79 -23.17 -17.78
C ARG A 357 24.43 -22.57 -17.47
N LEU A 358 23.84 -22.92 -16.32
CA LEU A 358 22.61 -22.31 -15.86
C LEU A 358 22.85 -20.83 -15.54
N LEU A 359 24.02 -20.52 -14.96
CA LEU A 359 24.41 -19.13 -14.62
C LEU A 359 24.33 -18.19 -15.85
N TRP A 360 24.79 -18.67 -17.03
CA TRP A 360 24.76 -17.91 -18.28
C TRP A 360 23.32 -17.57 -18.77
N ILE A 361 22.30 -18.26 -18.26
CA ILE A 361 20.89 -17.96 -18.57
C ILE A 361 20.29 -17.12 -17.45
N VAL A 362 20.54 -17.53 -16.21
CA VAL A 362 19.88 -16.96 -15.02
C VAL A 362 20.39 -15.56 -14.70
N LEU A 363 21.71 -15.29 -14.83
CA LEU A 363 22.25 -13.96 -14.55
C LEU A 363 21.67 -12.87 -15.47
N PRO A 364 21.72 -13.02 -16.82
CA PRO A 364 21.11 -12.04 -17.69
C PRO A 364 19.59 -11.90 -17.47
N ALA A 365 18.90 -13.03 -17.19
CA ALA A 365 17.48 -13.01 -16.86
C ALA A 365 17.20 -12.22 -15.56
N THR A 366 18.04 -12.37 -14.54
CA THR A 366 17.94 -11.60 -13.29
C THR A 366 18.14 -10.11 -13.53
N VAL A 367 19.14 -9.73 -14.32
CA VAL A 367 19.39 -8.31 -14.67
C VAL A 367 18.17 -7.73 -15.43
N CYS A 368 17.64 -8.46 -16.41
CA CYS A 368 16.42 -8.03 -17.12
C CYS A 368 15.21 -7.94 -16.18
N GLY A 369 15.07 -8.89 -15.24
CA GLY A 369 13.99 -8.88 -14.25
C GLY A 369 14.09 -7.69 -13.30
N ILE A 370 15.30 -7.33 -12.84
CA ILE A 370 15.53 -6.11 -12.03
C ILE A 370 15.19 -4.86 -12.84
N ALA A 371 15.66 -4.74 -14.09
CA ALA A 371 15.38 -3.60 -14.93
C ALA A 371 13.86 -3.43 -15.17
N LEU A 372 13.15 -4.53 -15.43
CA LEU A 372 11.69 -4.52 -15.57
C LEU A 372 11.01 -4.11 -14.27
N ALA A 373 11.47 -4.61 -13.12
CA ALA A 373 10.95 -4.23 -11.81
C ALA A 373 11.16 -2.74 -11.52
N VAL A 374 12.35 -2.20 -11.80
CA VAL A 374 12.65 -0.76 -11.60
C VAL A 374 11.71 0.09 -12.45
N TRP A 375 11.59 -0.23 -13.74
CA TRP A 375 10.72 0.50 -14.67
C TRP A 375 9.26 0.46 -14.24
N TRP A 376 8.75 -0.73 -13.87
CA TRP A 376 7.36 -0.92 -13.45
C TRP A 376 7.06 -0.21 -12.12
N ASN A 377 7.95 -0.38 -11.14
CA ASN A 377 7.81 0.25 -9.84
C ASN A 377 7.81 1.78 -9.94
N ASP A 378 8.70 2.36 -10.74
CA ASP A 378 8.73 3.82 -10.93
C ASP A 378 7.43 4.33 -11.54
N LYS A 379 6.92 3.65 -12.57
CA LYS A 379 5.63 3.95 -13.19
C LYS A 379 4.47 3.86 -12.20
N TRP A 380 4.43 2.79 -11.40
CA TRP A 380 3.37 2.59 -10.42
C TRP A 380 3.48 3.59 -9.25
N LEU A 381 4.66 3.75 -8.66
CA LEU A 381 4.87 4.67 -7.55
C LEU A 381 4.63 6.14 -7.95
N SER A 382 4.88 6.52 -9.20
CA SER A 382 4.60 7.88 -9.68
C SER A 382 3.09 8.22 -9.67
N THR A 383 2.21 7.23 -9.59
CA THR A 383 0.75 7.46 -9.45
C THR A 383 0.32 7.76 -8.01
N LEU A 384 1.20 7.53 -7.02
CA LEU A 384 0.88 7.66 -5.59
C LEU A 384 1.20 9.03 -4.99
N ALA A 385 1.54 10.01 -5.82
CA ALA A 385 1.80 11.41 -5.43
C ALA A 385 2.70 11.53 -4.18
N GLN A 386 2.23 12.24 -3.14
CA GLN A 386 2.99 12.51 -1.91
C GLN A 386 3.15 11.29 -0.98
N MET A 387 2.41 10.20 -1.21
CA MET A 387 2.52 8.96 -0.42
C MET A 387 3.55 7.97 -0.96
N ARG A 388 4.34 8.36 -1.95
CA ARG A 388 5.40 7.52 -2.51
C ARG A 388 6.47 7.21 -1.45
N CYS A 389 6.74 5.92 -1.21
CA CYS A 389 7.88 5.53 -0.39
C CYS A 389 9.19 5.56 -1.20
N ASP A 390 10.28 5.86 -0.52
CA ASP A 390 11.61 5.63 -1.07
C ASP A 390 11.92 4.13 -1.10
N VAL A 391 12.33 3.65 -2.27
CA VAL A 391 12.72 2.26 -2.48
C VAL A 391 14.24 2.14 -2.49
N PRO A 392 14.85 1.71 -1.38
CA PRO A 392 16.30 1.57 -1.31
C PRO A 392 16.79 0.39 -2.16
N LEU A 393 17.99 0.52 -2.71
CA LEU A 393 18.60 -0.47 -3.62
C LEU A 393 18.68 -1.89 -3.03
N TRP A 394 18.79 -2.02 -1.71
CA TRP A 394 18.86 -3.34 -1.07
C TRP A 394 17.62 -4.19 -1.31
N ILE A 395 16.43 -3.60 -1.52
CA ILE A 395 15.19 -4.34 -1.84
C ILE A 395 15.33 -5.09 -3.15
N TYR A 396 15.88 -4.45 -4.18
CA TYR A 396 16.15 -5.08 -5.48
C TYR A 396 17.17 -6.21 -5.36
N ILE A 397 18.24 -5.99 -4.57
CA ILE A 397 19.28 -6.97 -4.33
C ILE A 397 18.73 -8.19 -3.57
N VAL A 398 18.01 -7.96 -2.48
CA VAL A 398 17.43 -9.05 -1.66
C VAL A 398 16.41 -9.86 -2.46
N GLY A 399 15.53 -9.21 -3.22
CA GLY A 399 14.55 -9.88 -4.08
C GLY A 399 15.22 -10.76 -5.14
N ALA A 400 16.25 -10.25 -5.80
CA ALA A 400 17.02 -11.01 -6.78
C ALA A 400 17.77 -12.18 -6.13
N LEU A 401 18.45 -11.97 -5.00
CA LEU A 401 19.18 -13.01 -4.27
C LEU A 401 18.25 -14.11 -3.78
N LEU A 402 17.05 -13.79 -3.35
CA LEU A 402 16.04 -14.78 -2.93
C LEU A 402 15.68 -15.71 -4.10
N VAL A 403 15.37 -15.16 -5.27
CA VAL A 403 15.06 -15.99 -6.45
C VAL A 403 16.26 -16.82 -6.88
N LEU A 404 17.45 -16.21 -6.92
CA LEU A 404 18.70 -16.94 -7.24
C LEU A 404 18.95 -18.08 -6.26
N SER A 405 18.80 -17.87 -4.97
CA SER A 405 19.00 -18.90 -3.94
C SER A 405 18.05 -20.09 -4.15
N VAL A 406 16.79 -19.83 -4.47
CA VAL A 406 15.80 -20.87 -4.77
C VAL A 406 16.18 -21.64 -6.03
N VAL A 407 16.51 -20.95 -7.12
CA VAL A 407 16.91 -21.55 -8.40
C VAL A 407 18.13 -22.46 -8.22
N TYR A 408 19.17 -21.97 -7.54
CA TYR A 408 20.39 -22.76 -7.31
C TYR A 408 20.20 -23.89 -6.30
N SER A 409 19.35 -23.72 -5.29
CA SER A 409 19.01 -24.82 -4.37
C SER A 409 18.33 -25.98 -5.08
N VAL A 410 17.33 -25.68 -5.92
CA VAL A 410 16.64 -26.69 -6.72
C VAL A 410 17.62 -27.37 -7.72
N GLN A 411 18.43 -26.56 -8.39
CA GLN A 411 19.47 -27.11 -9.27
C GLN A 411 20.41 -28.08 -8.54
N LEU A 412 20.94 -27.67 -7.39
CA LEU A 412 21.85 -28.48 -6.59
C LEU A 412 21.20 -29.80 -6.19
N LEU A 413 19.96 -29.76 -5.66
CA LEU A 413 19.22 -30.94 -5.26
C LEU A 413 19.02 -31.95 -6.41
N LEU A 414 18.60 -31.47 -7.59
CA LEU A 414 18.37 -32.32 -8.75
C LEU A 414 19.66 -32.86 -9.32
N SER A 415 20.70 -32.04 -9.39
CA SER A 415 22.00 -32.43 -9.92
C SER A 415 22.71 -33.43 -9.00
N LEU A 416 22.59 -33.31 -7.67
CA LEU A 416 23.08 -34.29 -6.71
C LEU A 416 22.42 -35.66 -6.91
N ARG A 417 21.08 -35.70 -7.04
CA ARG A 417 20.35 -36.96 -7.30
C ARG A 417 20.82 -37.65 -8.58
N ALA A 418 21.06 -36.89 -9.64
CA ALA A 418 21.51 -37.47 -10.90
C ALA A 418 23.01 -37.85 -10.90
N ALA A 419 23.86 -37.09 -10.23
CA ALA A 419 25.28 -37.42 -10.11
C ALA A 419 25.55 -38.61 -9.19
N SER A 420 24.65 -38.93 -8.26
CA SER A 420 24.71 -40.10 -7.38
C SER A 420 24.13 -41.39 -8.02
N ALA A 421 23.41 -41.27 -9.14
CA ALA A 421 22.89 -42.45 -9.87
C ALA A 421 24.03 -43.31 -10.44
N ASN A 422 23.83 -44.63 -10.41
CA ASN A 422 24.86 -45.61 -10.84
C ASN A 422 25.15 -45.44 -12.35
N PRO A 423 26.40 -45.18 -12.78
CA PRO A 423 26.76 -44.97 -14.20
C PRO A 423 26.43 -46.14 -15.10
N VAL A 424 26.51 -47.39 -14.58
CA VAL A 424 26.25 -48.62 -15.32
C VAL A 424 24.78 -48.75 -15.75
N ASP A 425 23.84 -48.37 -14.87
CA ASP A 425 22.43 -48.43 -15.18
C ASP A 425 22.01 -47.35 -16.19
N THR A 426 22.72 -46.22 -16.22
CA THR A 426 22.48 -45.13 -17.16
C THR A 426 22.90 -45.47 -18.58
N ILE A 427 23.98 -46.25 -18.74
CA ILE A 427 24.49 -46.71 -20.05
C ILE A 427 23.59 -47.83 -20.60
N LYS A 428 23.15 -48.78 -19.75
CA LYS A 428 22.27 -49.89 -20.13
C LYS A 428 20.87 -49.49 -20.60
N LYS A 429 20.33 -48.43 -20.07
CA LYS A 429 18.95 -47.92 -20.38
C LYS A 429 18.89 -47.16 -21.72
N ASN A 430 20.02 -46.79 -22.30
CA ASN A 430 20.12 -46.01 -23.54
C ASN A 430 20.71 -46.76 -24.74
N ASN A 431 20.93 -48.06 -24.61
CA ASN A 431 21.12 -49.00 -25.69
C ASN A 431 19.86 -49.83 -25.88
#